data_36478ef24bf5d64be7b35fb341f533cb
#
_entry.id   36478ef24bf5d64be7b35fb341f533cb
#
_cell.length_a   1.000
_cell.length_b   1.000
_cell.length_c   1.000
_cell.angle_alpha   90.00
_cell.angle_beta   90.00
_cell.angle_gamma   90.00
#
_symmetry.space_group_name_H-M   'P 1'
#
loop_
_entity.id
_entity.type
_entity.pdbx_description
1 polymer ?
#
loop_
_entity_poly.entity_id
_entity_poly.type
_entity_poly.pdbx_seq_one_letter_code
_entity_poly.pdbx_strand_id
1 'polypeptide(L)'
;MAKPLNWILNNTAPGQILLQSWLSEHGIDRSVSWKYVQNGWLERLAFGVYFRTGRTPDWVDAVQCLQAQWNSQVHVAGLTSLNQQGFSHYLELRRTHVGLCLPTRTYLPGWLNYFNNIKWSAISDRSLNIELGDFLTDIMISGRTIKSSSMELAAYEIANSVPKLITFTYADELFQGLSSLSPRKLQKILSSSQSIRTNRVFLFLAHHNRHIWASRLNETEIKLGTGNRQVEVGGKLDTTYKITAPSKFIDKECFHG
;
A
#
# COMPACT_ATOMS: atom_id res chain seq x y z
N MET A 1 10.71 4.95 -39.11
CA MET A 1 10.22 4.35 -37.84
C MET A 1 11.12 3.17 -37.49
N ALA A 2 11.61 3.10 -36.24
CA ALA A 2 12.36 1.92 -35.81
C ALA A 2 11.45 0.68 -35.91
N LYS A 3 12.00 -0.48 -36.31
CA LYS A 3 11.22 -1.74 -36.34
C LYS A 3 10.66 -1.98 -34.91
N PRO A 4 9.40 -2.42 -34.77
CA PRO A 4 8.76 -2.59 -33.43
C PRO A 4 9.59 -3.43 -32.44
N LEU A 5 10.34 -4.42 -32.91
CA LEU A 5 11.24 -5.21 -32.07
C LEU A 5 12.36 -4.36 -31.46
N ASN A 6 13.03 -3.50 -32.27
CA ASN A 6 14.09 -2.62 -31.78
C ASN A 6 13.56 -1.65 -30.72
N TRP A 7 12.29 -1.22 -30.86
CA TRP A 7 11.66 -0.38 -29.87
C TRP A 7 11.51 -1.11 -28.52
N ILE A 8 10.98 -2.35 -28.53
CA ILE A 8 10.89 -3.18 -27.31
C ILE A 8 12.27 -3.33 -26.67
N LEU A 9 13.27 -3.75 -27.44
CA LEU A 9 14.61 -4.03 -26.91
C LEU A 9 15.27 -2.80 -26.27
N ASN A 10 15.01 -1.61 -26.82
CA ASN A 10 15.60 -0.36 -26.35
C ASN A 10 14.80 0.29 -25.18
N ASN A 11 13.50 0.01 -25.07
CA ASN A 11 12.61 0.69 -24.11
C ASN A 11 12.09 -0.22 -22.98
N THR A 12 12.48 -1.49 -22.98
CA THR A 12 12.07 -2.42 -21.91
C THR A 12 13.24 -3.22 -21.39
N ALA A 13 13.19 -3.62 -20.12
CA ALA A 13 14.20 -4.46 -19.48
C ALA A 13 13.79 -5.95 -19.48
N PRO A 14 14.73 -6.90 -19.40
CA PRO A 14 14.43 -8.31 -19.16
C PRO A 14 13.54 -8.49 -17.91
N GLY A 15 12.48 -9.28 -18.03
CA GLY A 15 11.49 -9.51 -16.97
C GLY A 15 10.45 -8.40 -16.80
N GLN A 16 10.57 -7.28 -17.51
CA GLN A 16 9.55 -6.22 -17.46
C GLN A 16 8.23 -6.72 -18.04
N ILE A 17 7.15 -6.50 -17.29
CA ILE A 17 5.79 -6.88 -17.68
C ILE A 17 5.21 -5.81 -18.60
N LEU A 18 4.55 -6.26 -19.66
CA LEU A 18 4.04 -5.43 -20.75
C LEU A 18 2.55 -5.78 -20.99
N LEU A 19 1.67 -4.80 -20.81
CA LEU A 19 0.25 -4.94 -21.13
C LEU A 19 0.02 -4.75 -22.63
N GLN A 20 -0.88 -5.53 -23.22
CA GLN A 20 -1.23 -5.40 -24.64
C GLN A 20 -1.80 -4.02 -24.97
N SER A 21 -2.55 -3.39 -24.07
CA SER A 21 -3.03 -2.02 -24.24
C SER A 21 -1.87 -1.05 -24.45
N TRP A 22 -0.88 -1.10 -23.54
CA TRP A 22 0.30 -0.28 -23.60
C TRP A 22 1.16 -0.56 -24.84
N LEU A 23 1.34 -1.84 -25.21
CA LEU A 23 2.04 -2.21 -26.45
C LEU A 23 1.32 -1.64 -27.68
N SER A 24 0.00 -1.66 -27.71
CA SER A 24 -0.80 -1.13 -28.83
C SER A 24 -0.66 0.39 -28.97
N GLU A 25 -0.58 1.13 -27.87
CA GLU A 25 -0.29 2.57 -27.86
C GLU A 25 1.07 2.91 -28.50
N HIS A 26 2.01 1.93 -28.46
CA HIS A 26 3.33 2.04 -29.09
C HIS A 26 3.42 1.34 -30.48
N GLY A 27 2.27 1.08 -31.10
CA GLY A 27 2.21 0.51 -32.45
C GLY A 27 2.50 -0.99 -32.53
N ILE A 28 2.43 -1.71 -31.41
CA ILE A 28 2.64 -3.16 -31.34
C ILE A 28 1.30 -3.84 -31.05
N ASP A 29 0.63 -4.24 -32.14
CA ASP A 29 -0.65 -4.92 -32.04
C ASP A 29 -0.53 -6.38 -31.56
N ARG A 30 -1.68 -7.05 -31.36
CA ARG A 30 -1.71 -8.44 -30.88
C ARG A 30 -1.02 -9.42 -31.82
N SER A 31 -1.08 -9.19 -33.13
CA SER A 31 -0.48 -10.07 -34.11
C SER A 31 1.05 -9.99 -34.05
N VAL A 32 1.58 -8.79 -33.83
CA VAL A 32 3.01 -8.55 -33.63
C VAL A 32 3.48 -9.11 -32.28
N SER A 33 2.73 -8.87 -31.21
CA SER A 33 3.03 -9.44 -29.87
C SER A 33 3.10 -10.97 -29.94
N TRP A 34 2.15 -11.60 -30.63
CA TRP A 34 2.15 -13.05 -30.85
C TRP A 34 3.40 -13.54 -31.59
N LYS A 35 3.79 -12.88 -32.67
CA LYS A 35 5.06 -13.19 -33.40
C LYS A 35 6.26 -13.10 -32.48
N TYR A 36 6.30 -12.12 -31.58
CA TYR A 36 7.40 -11.98 -30.62
C TYR A 36 7.42 -13.08 -29.57
N VAL A 37 6.25 -13.59 -29.15
CA VAL A 37 6.16 -14.79 -28.30
C VAL A 37 6.70 -16.01 -29.06
N GLN A 38 6.28 -16.24 -30.32
CA GLN A 38 6.76 -17.37 -31.13
C GLN A 38 8.28 -17.33 -31.37
N ASN A 39 8.85 -16.13 -31.47
CA ASN A 39 10.29 -15.94 -31.69
C ASN A 39 11.10 -15.83 -30.39
N GLY A 40 10.48 -16.03 -29.22
CA GLY A 40 11.16 -16.03 -27.92
C GLY A 40 11.64 -14.66 -27.41
N TRP A 41 11.14 -13.55 -27.99
CA TRP A 41 11.45 -12.20 -27.49
C TRP A 41 10.56 -11.79 -26.32
N LEU A 42 9.33 -12.30 -26.30
CA LEU A 42 8.36 -12.13 -25.22
C LEU A 42 7.93 -13.49 -24.72
N GLU A 43 7.53 -13.56 -23.47
CA GLU A 43 6.80 -14.67 -22.90
C GLU A 43 5.42 -14.19 -22.45
N ARG A 44 4.42 -15.08 -22.54
CA ARG A 44 3.06 -14.76 -22.13
C ARG A 44 2.85 -15.11 -20.67
N LEU A 45 2.55 -14.10 -19.86
CA LEU A 45 2.19 -14.25 -18.45
C LEU A 45 0.71 -14.64 -18.29
N ALA A 46 -0.17 -13.91 -19.01
CA ALA A 46 -1.61 -14.11 -19.02
C ALA A 46 -2.20 -13.60 -20.33
N PHE A 47 -3.52 -13.67 -20.48
CA PHE A 47 -4.18 -13.10 -21.66
C PHE A 47 -3.96 -11.58 -21.75
N GLY A 48 -3.31 -11.13 -22.81
CA GLY A 48 -2.96 -9.71 -23.03
C GLY A 48 -1.88 -9.17 -22.09
N VAL A 49 -1.13 -10.05 -21.42
CA VAL A 49 -0.03 -9.69 -20.53
C VAL A 49 1.20 -10.53 -20.90
N TYR A 50 2.28 -9.85 -21.18
CA TYR A 50 3.54 -10.45 -21.59
C TYR A 50 4.66 -9.96 -20.67
N PHE A 51 5.83 -10.56 -20.78
CA PHE A 51 7.06 -10.01 -20.23
C PHE A 51 8.22 -10.23 -21.20
N ARG A 52 9.21 -9.35 -21.12
CA ARG A 52 10.42 -9.51 -21.94
C ARG A 52 11.26 -10.67 -21.41
N THR A 53 11.69 -11.55 -22.31
CA THR A 53 12.58 -12.68 -21.99
C THR A 53 13.90 -12.24 -21.38
N GLY A 54 14.58 -13.17 -20.73
CA GLY A 54 15.91 -12.97 -20.11
C GLY A 54 15.92 -12.92 -18.59
N ARG A 55 14.76 -12.74 -17.93
CA ARG A 55 14.57 -12.85 -16.48
C ARG A 55 13.12 -13.17 -16.18
N THR A 56 12.86 -14.01 -15.21
CA THR A 56 11.50 -14.24 -14.67
C THR A 56 11.05 -12.99 -13.88
N PRO A 57 9.85 -12.44 -14.16
CA PRO A 57 9.34 -11.30 -13.44
C PRO A 57 9.03 -11.64 -11.99
N ASP A 58 9.22 -10.67 -11.11
CA ASP A 58 8.82 -10.73 -9.70
C ASP A 58 7.73 -9.71 -9.37
N TRP A 59 7.37 -9.59 -8.10
CA TRP A 59 6.32 -8.68 -7.67
C TRP A 59 6.64 -7.19 -7.90
N VAL A 60 7.93 -6.81 -7.94
CA VAL A 60 8.34 -5.43 -8.21
C VAL A 60 8.05 -5.08 -9.68
N ASP A 61 8.30 -6.01 -10.62
CA ASP A 61 7.92 -5.83 -12.03
C ASP A 61 6.40 -5.69 -12.19
N ALA A 62 5.65 -6.46 -11.40
CA ALA A 62 4.19 -6.35 -11.40
C ALA A 62 3.72 -4.97 -10.93
N VAL A 63 4.29 -4.45 -9.85
CA VAL A 63 3.97 -3.10 -9.34
C VAL A 63 4.37 -2.03 -10.34
N GLN A 64 5.58 -2.11 -10.93
CA GLN A 64 6.00 -1.18 -11.98
C GLN A 64 5.02 -1.17 -13.17
N CYS A 65 4.60 -2.34 -13.62
CA CYS A 65 3.62 -2.46 -14.69
C CYS A 65 2.29 -1.79 -14.31
N LEU A 66 1.80 -2.03 -13.10
CA LEU A 66 0.58 -1.39 -12.62
C LEU A 66 0.69 0.13 -12.62
N GLN A 67 1.78 0.66 -12.11
CA GLN A 67 2.01 2.11 -11.99
C GLN A 67 2.24 2.80 -13.34
N ALA A 68 2.96 2.16 -14.25
CA ALA A 68 3.34 2.77 -15.52
C ALA A 68 2.34 2.54 -16.66
N GLN A 69 1.61 1.42 -16.64
CA GLN A 69 0.84 0.98 -17.80
C GLN A 69 -0.65 0.78 -17.51
N TRP A 70 -1.05 0.74 -16.23
CA TRP A 70 -2.44 0.50 -15.87
C TRP A 70 -3.07 1.68 -15.14
N ASN A 71 -2.49 2.13 -14.01
CA ASN A 71 -2.97 3.30 -13.28
C ASN A 71 -1.85 3.90 -12.41
N SER A 72 -1.44 5.12 -12.71
CA SER A 72 -0.35 5.83 -12.03
C SER A 72 -0.63 6.19 -10.57
N GLN A 73 -1.88 6.11 -10.11
CA GLN A 73 -2.26 6.36 -8.71
C GLN A 73 -2.03 5.13 -7.82
N VAL A 74 -1.81 3.95 -8.40
CA VAL A 74 -1.47 2.75 -7.62
C VAL A 74 -0.12 2.93 -6.95
N HIS A 75 -0.04 2.60 -5.67
CA HIS A 75 1.21 2.63 -4.93
C HIS A 75 1.30 1.49 -3.91
N VAL A 76 2.52 1.15 -3.52
CA VAL A 76 2.76 0.21 -2.42
C VAL A 76 2.34 0.87 -1.12
N ALA A 77 1.62 0.14 -0.26
CA ALA A 77 0.89 0.73 0.85
C ALA A 77 1.08 -0.01 2.18
N GLY A 78 0.79 0.68 3.26
CA GLY A 78 0.69 0.16 4.61
C GLY A 78 1.91 -0.62 5.04
N LEU A 79 1.71 -1.87 5.50
CA LEU A 79 2.77 -2.73 6.02
C LEU A 79 3.90 -2.96 5.00
N THR A 80 3.56 -3.18 3.73
CA THR A 80 4.58 -3.40 2.70
C THR A 80 5.45 -2.16 2.51
N SER A 81 4.85 -0.98 2.54
CA SER A 81 5.58 0.29 2.48
C SER A 81 6.54 0.46 3.67
N LEU A 82 6.08 0.21 4.90
CA LEU A 82 6.93 0.30 6.09
C LEU A 82 8.07 -0.72 6.05
N ASN A 83 7.79 -1.96 5.62
CA ASN A 83 8.82 -3.01 5.50
C ASN A 83 9.94 -2.60 4.54
N GLN A 84 9.59 -2.04 3.39
CA GLN A 84 10.58 -1.59 2.40
C GLN A 84 11.37 -0.36 2.85
N GLN A 85 10.86 0.41 3.81
CA GLN A 85 11.53 1.54 4.45
C GLN A 85 12.28 1.15 5.73
N GLY A 86 12.42 -0.14 6.02
CA GLY A 86 13.23 -0.66 7.13
C GLY A 86 12.53 -0.71 8.49
N PHE A 87 11.20 -0.57 8.53
CA PHE A 87 10.41 -0.52 9.78
C PHE A 87 9.83 -1.86 10.24
N SER A 88 10.14 -2.97 9.57
CA SER A 88 9.61 -4.28 9.96
C SER A 88 10.67 -5.16 10.58
N HIS A 89 10.33 -5.73 11.74
CA HIS A 89 11.11 -6.78 12.41
C HIS A 89 10.59 -8.20 12.14
N TYR A 90 9.52 -8.35 11.35
CA TYR A 90 8.91 -9.67 11.10
C TYR A 90 9.04 -10.07 9.63
N LEU A 91 9.97 -10.97 9.36
CA LEU A 91 10.01 -11.75 8.12
C LEU A 91 8.84 -12.76 8.14
N GLU A 92 7.84 -12.56 7.31
CA GLU A 92 6.84 -13.61 7.04
C GLU A 92 7.53 -14.78 6.35
N LEU A 93 7.75 -15.88 7.08
CA LEU A 93 8.55 -17.04 6.64
C LEU A 93 7.91 -17.88 5.52
N ARG A 94 6.69 -17.62 5.07
CA ARG A 94 5.99 -18.51 4.12
C ARG A 94 5.49 -17.88 2.83
N ARG A 95 5.08 -16.61 2.82
CA ARG A 95 4.63 -15.89 1.60
C ARG A 95 4.90 -14.41 1.76
N THR A 96 5.49 -13.81 0.73
CA THR A 96 5.63 -12.35 0.70
C THR A 96 4.24 -11.72 0.58
N HIS A 97 3.90 -10.83 1.50
CA HIS A 97 2.67 -10.04 1.43
C HIS A 97 2.95 -8.70 0.75
N VAL A 98 2.16 -8.37 -0.26
CA VAL A 98 2.26 -7.09 -0.98
C VAL A 98 0.91 -6.38 -0.89
N GLY A 99 0.90 -5.28 -0.13
CA GLY A 99 -0.23 -4.37 0.00
C GLY A 99 -0.13 -3.23 -1.01
N LEU A 100 -1.23 -2.98 -1.72
CA LEU A 100 -1.36 -1.88 -2.67
C LEU A 100 -2.52 -0.98 -2.27
N CYS A 101 -2.35 0.32 -2.43
CA CYS A 101 -3.47 1.25 -2.44
C CYS A 101 -3.97 1.41 -3.88
N LEU A 102 -5.28 1.27 -4.04
CA LEU A 102 -5.94 1.38 -5.32
C LEU A 102 -6.90 2.58 -5.33
N PRO A 103 -7.03 3.25 -6.47
CA PRO A 103 -8.08 4.26 -6.65
C PRO A 103 -9.47 3.68 -6.41
N THR A 104 -10.40 4.54 -6.05
CA THR A 104 -11.80 4.16 -5.79
C THR A 104 -12.40 3.40 -6.97
N ARG A 105 -13.15 2.32 -6.70
CA ARG A 105 -13.79 1.43 -7.68
C ARG A 105 -12.83 0.68 -8.61
N THR A 106 -11.60 0.53 -8.20
CA THR A 106 -10.57 -0.24 -8.92
C THR A 106 -10.30 -1.55 -8.18
N TYR A 107 -10.04 -2.62 -8.92
CA TYR A 107 -9.77 -3.96 -8.40
C TYR A 107 -8.45 -4.47 -8.93
N LEU A 108 -7.77 -5.31 -8.14
CA LEU A 108 -6.52 -5.94 -8.57
C LEU A 108 -6.75 -6.78 -9.84
N PRO A 109 -5.91 -6.60 -10.88
CA PRO A 109 -6.01 -7.40 -12.10
C PRO A 109 -5.75 -8.89 -11.82
N GLY A 110 -6.56 -9.76 -12.46
CA GLY A 110 -6.48 -11.22 -12.24
C GLY A 110 -5.14 -11.85 -12.62
N TRP A 111 -4.36 -11.22 -13.50
CA TRP A 111 -3.04 -11.73 -13.87
C TRP A 111 -2.01 -11.71 -12.73
N LEU A 112 -2.24 -10.94 -11.66
CA LEU A 112 -1.41 -10.96 -10.45
C LEU A 112 -1.39 -12.36 -9.78
N ASN A 113 -2.40 -13.19 -10.02
CA ASN A 113 -2.42 -14.58 -9.54
C ASN A 113 -1.32 -15.46 -10.13
N TYR A 114 -0.61 -15.02 -11.17
CA TYR A 114 0.59 -15.68 -11.66
C TYR A 114 1.68 -15.79 -10.57
N PHE A 115 1.74 -14.82 -9.68
CA PHE A 115 2.72 -14.77 -8.58
C PHE A 115 2.22 -15.58 -7.38
N ASN A 116 2.28 -16.92 -7.47
CA ASN A 116 1.73 -17.85 -6.47
C ASN A 116 2.31 -17.73 -5.06
N ASN A 117 3.54 -17.21 -4.96
CA ASN A 117 4.26 -16.96 -3.71
C ASN A 117 3.93 -15.60 -3.09
N ILE A 118 3.14 -14.77 -3.77
CA ILE A 118 2.73 -13.45 -3.29
C ILE A 118 1.29 -13.49 -2.81
N LYS A 119 1.05 -12.96 -1.63
CA LYS A 119 -0.28 -12.64 -1.15
C LYS A 119 -0.57 -11.16 -1.41
N TRP A 120 -1.35 -10.89 -2.43
CA TRP A 120 -1.78 -9.52 -2.75
C TRP A 120 -2.92 -9.09 -1.85
N SER A 121 -2.87 -7.85 -1.37
CA SER A 121 -3.99 -7.17 -0.72
C SER A 121 -4.17 -5.77 -1.26
N ALA A 122 -5.39 -5.26 -1.18
CA ALA A 122 -5.70 -3.92 -1.63
C ALA A 122 -6.44 -3.15 -0.54
N ILE A 123 -6.02 -1.92 -0.35
CA ILE A 123 -6.76 -0.88 0.36
C ILE A 123 -7.18 0.21 -0.63
N SER A 124 -8.08 1.08 -0.24
CA SER A 124 -8.53 2.20 -1.08
C SER A 124 -8.26 3.53 -0.40
N ASP A 125 -7.86 4.50 -1.19
CA ASP A 125 -7.71 5.91 -0.81
C ASP A 125 -9.05 6.65 -0.62
N ARG A 126 -10.16 5.96 -0.86
CA ARG A 126 -11.53 6.50 -0.85
C ARG A 126 -11.85 7.43 0.33
N SER A 127 -11.25 7.18 1.47
CA SER A 127 -11.49 7.99 2.68
C SER A 127 -10.66 9.26 2.75
N LEU A 128 -9.68 9.45 1.88
CA LEU A 128 -8.83 10.63 1.84
C LEU A 128 -9.29 11.60 0.76
N ASN A 129 -9.51 12.84 1.17
CA ASN A 129 -9.85 13.94 0.24
C ASN A 129 -8.64 14.88 0.11
N ILE A 130 -7.54 14.33 -0.46
CA ILE A 130 -6.26 15.02 -0.62
C ILE A 130 -5.51 14.45 -1.81
N GLU A 131 -4.74 15.29 -2.50
CA GLU A 131 -3.78 14.85 -3.50
C GLU A 131 -2.64 14.09 -2.82
N LEU A 132 -2.45 12.82 -3.20
CA LEU A 132 -1.49 11.94 -2.53
C LEU A 132 -0.03 12.18 -2.96
N GLY A 133 0.24 12.94 -4.01
CA GLY A 133 1.59 13.12 -4.56
C GLY A 133 2.65 13.47 -3.50
N ASP A 134 2.35 14.42 -2.60
CA ASP A 134 3.25 14.85 -1.53
C ASP A 134 3.48 13.79 -0.41
N PHE A 135 2.66 12.74 -0.41
CA PHE A 135 2.68 11.65 0.56
C PHE A 135 3.17 10.33 -0.01
N LEU A 136 3.59 10.34 -1.28
CA LEU A 136 4.26 9.22 -1.91
C LEU A 136 5.78 9.44 -1.92
N THR A 137 6.51 8.35 -1.95
CA THR A 137 7.96 8.33 -2.09
C THR A 137 8.37 7.28 -3.11
N ASP A 138 9.45 7.53 -3.81
CA ASP A 138 10.05 6.53 -4.67
C ASP A 138 10.99 5.64 -3.86
N ILE A 139 10.77 4.34 -3.93
CA ILE A 139 11.64 3.34 -3.29
C ILE A 139 12.32 2.49 -4.35
N MET A 140 13.59 2.17 -4.10
CA MET A 140 14.37 1.34 -5.01
C MET A 140 14.51 -0.09 -4.45
N ILE A 141 14.05 -1.08 -5.21
CA ILE A 141 14.14 -2.50 -4.87
C ILE A 141 14.81 -3.24 -6.02
N SER A 142 15.96 -3.85 -5.74
CA SER A 142 16.74 -4.58 -6.76
C SER A 142 16.95 -3.78 -8.05
N GLY A 143 17.31 -2.51 -7.93
CA GLY A 143 17.57 -1.61 -9.05
C GLY A 143 16.34 -1.09 -9.80
N ARG A 144 15.14 -1.33 -9.28
CA ARG A 144 13.87 -0.87 -9.86
C ARG A 144 13.16 0.10 -8.92
N THR A 145 12.73 1.22 -9.45
CA THR A 145 12.00 2.24 -8.68
C THR A 145 10.51 2.01 -8.78
N ILE A 146 9.81 2.06 -7.65
CA ILE A 146 8.35 2.01 -7.54
C ILE A 146 7.85 3.08 -6.55
N LYS A 147 6.64 3.57 -6.77
CA LYS A 147 5.98 4.49 -5.84
C LYS A 147 5.41 3.74 -4.64
N SER A 148 5.62 4.31 -3.47
CA SER A 148 5.19 3.78 -2.20
C SER A 148 4.65 4.91 -1.30
N SER A 149 3.81 4.60 -0.34
CA SER A 149 3.40 5.55 0.70
C SER A 149 4.60 6.06 1.47
N SER A 150 4.61 7.35 1.84
CA SER A 150 5.51 7.83 2.89
C SER A 150 5.19 7.13 4.22
N MET A 151 6.06 7.25 5.21
CA MET A 151 5.82 6.64 6.53
C MET A 151 4.53 7.15 7.18
N GLU A 152 4.21 8.43 7.03
CA GLU A 152 2.99 9.02 7.57
C GLU A 152 1.73 8.47 6.90
N LEU A 153 1.75 8.34 5.57
CA LEU A 153 0.63 7.76 4.84
C LEU A 153 0.50 6.26 5.16
N ALA A 154 1.61 5.54 5.21
CA ALA A 154 1.62 4.12 5.56
C ALA A 154 1.07 3.86 6.97
N ALA A 155 1.39 4.73 7.95
CA ALA A 155 0.81 4.65 9.30
C ALA A 155 -0.71 4.83 9.28
N TYR A 156 -1.22 5.79 8.51
CA TYR A 156 -2.67 5.97 8.32
C TYR A 156 -3.31 4.73 7.66
N GLU A 157 -2.69 4.19 6.64
CA GLU A 157 -3.15 2.99 5.93
C GLU A 157 -3.17 1.75 6.82
N ILE A 158 -2.22 1.61 7.76
CA ILE A 158 -2.24 0.57 8.78
C ILE A 158 -3.45 0.74 9.70
N ALA A 159 -3.70 1.93 10.23
CA ALA A 159 -4.89 2.20 11.04
C ALA A 159 -6.19 1.93 10.26
N ASN A 160 -6.23 2.25 8.96
CA ASN A 160 -7.36 1.95 8.08
C ASN A 160 -7.58 0.44 7.87
N SER A 161 -6.52 -0.34 7.93
CA SER A 161 -6.53 -1.79 7.72
C SER A 161 -7.01 -2.59 8.95
N VAL A 162 -7.06 -1.97 10.14
CA VAL A 162 -7.55 -2.58 11.38
C VAL A 162 -9.09 -2.65 11.37
N PRO A 163 -9.69 -3.77 11.76
CA PRO A 163 -9.12 -5.07 12.11
C PRO A 163 -9.07 -6.04 10.92
N LYS A 164 -9.46 -5.61 9.73
CA LYS A 164 -9.76 -6.50 8.59
C LYS A 164 -8.52 -7.18 7.97
N LEU A 165 -7.46 -6.43 7.78
CA LEU A 165 -6.21 -6.92 7.16
C LEU A 165 -5.10 -7.07 8.19
N ILE A 166 -5.14 -6.28 9.25
CA ILE A 166 -4.15 -6.24 10.34
C ILE A 166 -4.89 -6.27 11.66
N THR A 167 -4.46 -7.12 12.60
CA THR A 167 -5.01 -7.14 13.95
C THR A 167 -4.68 -5.85 14.71
N PHE A 168 -5.52 -5.49 15.68
CA PHE A 168 -5.27 -4.32 16.50
C PHE A 168 -3.93 -4.41 17.24
N THR A 169 -3.59 -5.59 17.75
CA THR A 169 -2.32 -5.85 18.45
C THR A 169 -1.12 -5.64 17.51
N TYR A 170 -1.17 -6.17 16.29
CA TYR A 170 -0.06 -6.01 15.36
C TYR A 170 0.07 -4.56 14.87
N ALA A 171 -1.03 -3.84 14.70
CA ALA A 171 -0.99 -2.41 14.42
C ALA A 171 -0.30 -1.61 15.55
N ASP A 172 -0.56 -1.97 16.81
CA ASP A 172 0.10 -1.35 17.95
C ASP A 172 1.61 -1.63 17.96
N GLU A 173 2.03 -2.86 17.72
CA GLU A 173 3.45 -3.23 17.59
C GLU A 173 4.15 -2.43 16.50
N LEU A 174 3.51 -2.20 15.37
CA LEU A 174 4.04 -1.35 14.30
C LEU A 174 4.14 0.11 14.74
N PHE A 175 3.10 0.62 15.41
CA PHE A 175 3.08 2.00 15.89
C PHE A 175 4.19 2.27 16.90
N GLN A 176 4.58 1.32 17.75
CA GLN A 176 5.70 1.49 18.69
C GLN A 176 6.99 1.96 17.98
N GLY A 177 7.25 1.48 16.77
CA GLY A 177 8.42 1.86 15.98
C GLY A 177 8.32 3.24 15.32
N LEU A 178 7.13 3.83 15.20
CA LEU A 178 6.90 5.04 14.41
C LEU A 178 7.16 6.35 15.20
N SER A 179 8.30 6.44 15.84
CA SER A 179 8.66 7.58 16.73
C SER A 179 8.97 8.90 15.99
N SER A 180 9.31 8.85 14.70
CA SER A 180 9.88 9.96 13.94
C SER A 180 8.99 10.48 12.81
N LEU A 181 7.66 10.37 12.95
CA LEU A 181 6.73 10.86 11.93
C LEU A 181 6.59 12.40 11.96
N SER A 182 6.33 12.99 10.79
CA SER A 182 6.10 14.42 10.65
C SER A 182 4.69 14.82 11.10
N PRO A 183 4.54 15.60 12.21
CA PRO A 183 3.22 16.05 12.65
C PRO A 183 2.48 16.86 11.59
N ARG A 184 3.20 17.66 10.79
CA ARG A 184 2.63 18.47 9.71
C ARG A 184 2.01 17.60 8.61
N LYS A 185 2.70 16.53 8.20
CA LYS A 185 2.17 15.60 7.19
C LYS A 185 0.99 14.81 7.75
N LEU A 186 1.12 14.31 8.97
CA LEU A 186 0.03 13.60 9.66
C LEU A 186 -1.22 14.45 9.81
N GLN A 187 -1.07 15.73 10.21
CA GLN A 187 -2.20 16.67 10.32
C GLN A 187 -2.94 16.78 9.00
N LYS A 188 -2.23 16.98 7.88
CA LYS A 188 -2.84 17.07 6.56
C LYS A 188 -3.61 15.80 6.19
N ILE A 189 -3.04 14.62 6.44
CA ILE A 189 -3.69 13.33 6.16
C ILE A 189 -4.95 13.17 7.00
N LEU A 190 -4.85 13.37 8.31
CA LEU A 190 -5.95 13.14 9.25
C LEU A 190 -7.08 14.14 9.07
N SER A 191 -6.77 15.41 8.81
CA SER A 191 -7.78 16.45 8.54
C SER A 191 -8.51 16.21 7.22
N SER A 192 -7.84 15.63 6.22
CA SER A 192 -8.46 15.26 4.93
C SER A 192 -9.33 14.01 5.02
N SER A 193 -9.09 13.18 6.04
CA SER A 193 -9.75 11.88 6.19
C SER A 193 -11.22 11.99 6.54
N GLN A 194 -12.07 11.30 5.78
CA GLN A 194 -13.50 11.16 6.02
C GLN A 194 -13.84 9.91 6.87
N SER A 195 -12.85 9.08 7.21
CA SER A 195 -13.05 7.86 8.00
C SER A 195 -12.94 8.14 9.49
N ILE A 196 -14.08 8.36 10.15
CA ILE A 196 -14.15 8.52 11.61
C ILE A 196 -13.45 7.34 12.31
N ARG A 197 -13.69 6.11 11.86
CA ARG A 197 -13.10 4.91 12.47
C ARG A 197 -11.57 4.94 12.37
N THR A 198 -11.03 5.20 11.19
CA THR A 198 -9.58 5.22 10.94
C THR A 198 -8.91 6.32 11.76
N ASN A 199 -9.48 7.53 11.78
CA ASN A 199 -8.94 8.65 12.55
C ASN A 199 -8.85 8.31 14.04
N ARG A 200 -9.91 7.70 14.60
CA ARG A 200 -9.93 7.30 16.02
C ARG A 200 -8.93 6.19 16.32
N VAL A 201 -8.84 5.17 15.47
CA VAL A 201 -7.85 4.07 15.62
C VAL A 201 -6.42 4.64 15.55
N PHE A 202 -6.16 5.54 14.60
CA PHE A 202 -4.86 6.19 14.45
C PHE A 202 -4.46 6.96 15.72
N LEU A 203 -5.35 7.84 16.19
CA LEU A 203 -5.08 8.67 17.38
C LEU A 203 -4.94 7.81 18.63
N PHE A 204 -5.79 6.79 18.80
CA PHE A 204 -5.67 5.84 19.90
C PHE A 204 -4.27 5.20 19.93
N LEU A 205 -3.83 4.61 18.81
CA LEU A 205 -2.51 3.97 18.70
C LEU A 205 -1.36 4.96 18.95
N ALA A 206 -1.48 6.17 18.42
CA ALA A 206 -0.48 7.22 18.57
C ALA A 206 -0.30 7.66 20.02
N HIS A 207 -1.40 7.87 20.75
CA HIS A 207 -1.37 8.29 22.16
C HIS A 207 -1.04 7.11 23.09
N HIS A 208 -1.55 5.90 22.79
CA HIS A 208 -1.19 4.69 23.54
C HIS A 208 0.33 4.48 23.57
N ASN A 209 0.99 4.71 22.43
CA ASN A 209 2.44 4.60 22.32
C ASN A 209 3.20 5.88 22.75
N ARG A 210 2.50 6.89 23.30
CA ARG A 210 3.07 8.13 23.84
C ARG A 210 4.02 8.87 22.88
N HIS A 211 3.69 8.86 21.59
CA HIS A 211 4.51 9.53 20.59
C HIS A 211 4.49 11.06 20.76
N ILE A 212 5.68 11.69 20.79
CA ILE A 212 5.81 13.14 20.91
C ILE A 212 5.12 13.89 19.77
N TRP A 213 5.13 13.32 18.56
CA TRP A 213 4.45 13.95 17.42
C TRP A 213 2.92 13.92 17.56
N ALA A 214 2.35 12.99 18.32
CA ALA A 214 0.90 12.92 18.56
C ALA A 214 0.38 14.14 19.34
N SER A 215 1.11 14.60 20.35
CA SER A 215 0.74 15.81 21.13
C SER A 215 0.78 17.12 20.31
N ARG A 216 1.37 17.09 19.11
CA ARG A 216 1.43 18.24 18.20
C ARG A 216 0.29 18.26 17.17
N LEU A 217 -0.59 17.27 17.20
CA LEU A 217 -1.76 17.21 16.32
C LEU A 217 -2.89 18.08 16.89
N ASN A 218 -3.55 18.82 16.00
CA ASN A 218 -4.76 19.55 16.35
C ASN A 218 -5.97 18.65 16.10
N GLU A 219 -6.44 17.96 17.15
CA GLU A 219 -7.56 17.01 17.04
C GLU A 219 -8.88 17.69 16.69
N THR A 220 -9.03 19.00 16.94
CA THR A 220 -10.25 19.75 16.59
C THR A 220 -10.49 19.84 15.08
N GLU A 221 -9.45 19.72 14.30
CA GLU A 221 -9.48 19.70 12.83
C GLU A 221 -9.65 18.28 12.25
N ILE A 222 -9.67 17.27 13.11
CA ILE A 222 -9.77 15.86 12.70
C ILE A 222 -11.22 15.38 12.89
N LYS A 223 -11.78 14.76 11.87
CA LYS A 223 -13.15 14.26 11.90
C LYS A 223 -13.27 13.02 12.80
N LEU A 224 -13.74 13.22 14.03
CA LEU A 224 -13.90 12.14 15.01
C LEU A 224 -15.35 11.68 15.20
N GLY A 225 -16.35 12.51 14.87
CA GLY A 225 -17.77 12.19 15.06
C GLY A 225 -18.15 12.03 16.54
N THR A 226 -19.36 11.56 16.83
CA THR A 226 -19.89 11.52 18.20
C THR A 226 -20.12 10.11 18.79
N GLY A 227 -20.69 9.17 18.06
CA GLY A 227 -21.07 7.85 18.58
C GLY A 227 -19.91 6.85 18.72
N ASN A 228 -20.10 5.79 19.49
CA ASN A 228 -19.12 4.70 19.63
C ASN A 228 -18.92 3.95 18.31
N ARG A 229 -17.74 3.38 18.12
CA ARG A 229 -17.39 2.55 16.95
C ARG A 229 -16.83 1.22 17.42
N GLN A 230 -17.44 0.14 16.97
CA GLN A 230 -16.89 -1.19 17.18
C GLN A 230 -15.75 -1.41 16.19
N VAL A 231 -14.53 -1.54 16.70
CA VAL A 231 -13.32 -1.91 15.95
C VAL A 231 -12.94 -3.34 16.29
N GLU A 232 -12.79 -3.64 17.56
CA GLU A 232 -12.50 -5.00 18.04
C GLU A 232 -13.80 -5.65 18.57
N VAL A 233 -14.11 -6.85 18.07
CA VAL A 233 -15.25 -7.65 18.52
C VAL A 233 -14.93 -8.24 19.89
N GLY A 234 -15.79 -8.01 20.88
CA GLY A 234 -15.55 -8.44 22.27
C GLY A 234 -14.50 -7.60 23.02
N GLY A 235 -13.99 -6.54 22.41
CA GLY A 235 -13.09 -5.59 23.04
C GLY A 235 -13.80 -4.67 24.05
N LYS A 236 -13.03 -3.97 24.88
CA LYS A 236 -13.51 -2.93 25.80
C LYS A 236 -13.56 -1.57 25.11
N LEU A 237 -14.51 -0.73 25.56
CA LEU A 237 -14.66 0.63 25.02
C LEU A 237 -13.59 1.55 25.61
N ASP A 238 -12.80 2.15 24.75
CA ASP A 238 -12.02 3.35 25.08
C ASP A 238 -12.95 4.56 25.12
N THR A 239 -12.93 5.30 26.20
CA THR A 239 -13.83 6.45 26.42
C THR A 239 -13.37 7.71 25.72
N THR A 240 -12.07 7.85 25.46
CA THR A 240 -11.46 9.02 24.81
C THR A 240 -11.80 9.04 23.32
N TYR A 241 -11.42 7.98 22.60
CA TYR A 241 -11.67 7.91 21.15
C TYR A 241 -12.95 7.14 20.80
N LYS A 242 -13.68 6.61 21.79
CA LYS A 242 -14.98 5.91 21.61
C LYS A 242 -14.91 4.79 20.60
N ILE A 243 -13.85 3.97 20.67
CA ILE A 243 -13.66 2.74 19.91
C ILE A 243 -13.56 1.54 20.84
N THR A 244 -13.94 0.34 20.38
CA THR A 244 -13.59 -0.89 21.09
C THR A 244 -12.18 -1.32 20.70
N ALA A 245 -11.34 -1.60 21.70
CA ALA A 245 -10.00 -2.12 21.57
C ALA A 245 -9.82 -3.40 22.40
N PRO A 246 -8.80 -4.23 22.15
CA PRO A 246 -8.53 -5.39 23.01
C PRO A 246 -8.34 -4.97 24.46
N SER A 247 -8.90 -5.72 25.40
CA SER A 247 -8.95 -5.36 26.84
C SER A 247 -7.58 -5.01 27.42
N LYS A 248 -6.52 -5.69 26.95
CA LYS A 248 -5.14 -5.44 27.40
C LYS A 248 -4.64 -4.00 27.17
N PHE A 249 -5.25 -3.24 26.26
CA PHE A 249 -4.87 -1.85 25.98
C PHE A 249 -5.65 -0.86 26.86
N ILE A 250 -6.83 -1.25 27.37
CA ILE A 250 -7.69 -0.40 28.18
C ILE A 250 -7.39 -0.60 29.68
N ASP A 251 -7.08 -1.84 30.11
CA ASP A 251 -6.87 -2.15 31.52
C ASP A 251 -5.55 -1.63 32.10
N LYS A 252 -4.61 -1.15 31.27
CA LYS A 252 -3.33 -0.59 31.72
C LYS A 252 -3.42 0.82 32.30
N GLU A 253 -4.52 1.55 32.11
CA GLU A 253 -4.72 2.88 32.68
C GLU A 253 -4.97 2.88 34.19
N CYS A 254 -5.23 1.70 34.81
CA CYS A 254 -5.51 1.58 36.24
C CYS A 254 -4.27 1.50 37.16
N PHE A 255 -3.06 1.57 36.64
CA PHE A 255 -1.82 1.37 37.42
C PHE A 255 -0.91 2.59 37.52
N HIS A 256 -1.40 3.81 37.42
CA HIS A 256 -0.65 5.01 37.78
C HIS A 256 -1.53 5.95 38.58
N GLY A 257 -1.69 5.63 39.89
CA GLY A 257 -2.03 6.51 40.97
C GLY A 257 -0.75 6.91 41.70
#